data_3c5a0114d9d9a5d70a051c4645cb5486
#
_entry.id   3c5a0114d9d9a5d70a051c4645cb5486
#
_cell.length_a   1.000
_cell.length_b   1.000
_cell.length_c   1.000
_cell.angle_alpha   90.00
_cell.angle_beta   90.00
_cell.angle_gamma   90.00
#
_symmetry.space_group_name_H-M   'P 1'
#
loop_
_entity.id
_entity.type
_entity.pdbx_description
1 polymer ?
#
loop_
_entity_poly.entity_id
_entity_poly.type
_entity_poly.pdbx_seq_one_letter_code
_entity_poly.pdbx_strand_id
1 'polypeptide(L)'
;MSCAVKIDQPATLVYRPRRPERTRLYQTIQNELESWLEIRSLEDLPVFVEKEFRSFLRCGILAYGFARAHCSHCGYDFLVAFSCKGRGFCPSCNTKRMAETAAYLTDRVFPKVPIRQWVLSFPKRIRYFLQHNPVCIVPVLRIFVRAIKKVLVSVSKASDSNKLGAVTFLQRFGSSLNLHLHFHSVVIDGLFEGEGNFYPVGFLSSKTVFEAQKEIQRRVVKFFLKRGFLEKEEAQNMLNWKNSGFSLDASVLIEAEDRVGLERLIRYCARPIFASSRLESAGDRLKYILSKPNLKGEKVLLLKPFDLLDRLAKLIPPPRYHRHFYHGVLAPNSPLRAKIKAMAGKEPRLARPELQTIIGKDEQTSQASSVPLNSLANSVNEEKTPHKISFGWAKLIARIYEVLPLVCPKCQEEMKIIAFIEDRPTIQKILNCLNEPTEPPPIASARGPPEMEFDYDQSCEYDD
;
A
#
# COMPACT_ATOMS: atom_id res chain seq x y z
N MET A 1 -36.96 -18.05 -30.69
CA MET A 1 -36.72 -16.61 -30.39
C MET A 1 -35.42 -16.50 -29.64
N SER A 2 -34.38 -16.07 -30.34
CA SER A 2 -33.00 -15.97 -29.81
C SER A 2 -32.82 -14.61 -29.14
N CYS A 3 -32.66 -14.60 -27.81
CA CYS A 3 -32.24 -13.40 -27.08
C CYS A 3 -30.74 -13.19 -27.31
N ALA A 4 -30.38 -12.31 -28.24
CA ALA A 4 -29.03 -11.81 -28.37
C ALA A 4 -28.74 -10.89 -27.17
N VAL A 5 -27.85 -11.34 -26.26
CA VAL A 5 -27.28 -10.50 -25.24
C VAL A 5 -26.40 -9.46 -25.94
N LYS A 6 -26.82 -8.20 -25.90
CA LYS A 6 -25.97 -7.07 -26.29
C LYS A 6 -24.79 -7.02 -25.32
N ILE A 7 -23.61 -7.36 -25.82
CA ILE A 7 -22.34 -7.08 -25.13
C ILE A 7 -22.17 -5.56 -25.24
N ASP A 8 -22.47 -4.85 -24.13
CA ASP A 8 -22.13 -3.44 -24.01
C ASP A 8 -20.62 -3.28 -24.21
N GLN A 9 -20.24 -2.50 -25.22
CA GLN A 9 -18.85 -2.10 -25.42
C GLN A 9 -18.39 -1.39 -24.12
N PRO A 10 -17.20 -1.71 -23.58
CA PRO A 10 -16.69 -1.03 -22.42
C PRO A 10 -16.65 0.47 -22.72
N ALA A 11 -17.39 1.26 -21.95
CA ALA A 11 -17.37 2.70 -22.04
C ALA A 11 -15.91 3.14 -21.98
N THR A 12 -15.42 3.82 -23.01
CA THR A 12 -14.06 4.40 -23.07
C THR A 12 -13.91 5.30 -21.84
N LEU A 13 -13.13 4.84 -20.86
CA LEU A 13 -12.91 5.55 -19.60
C LEU A 13 -12.09 6.81 -19.88
N VAL A 14 -12.78 7.92 -20.09
CA VAL A 14 -12.20 9.23 -20.29
C VAL A 14 -11.62 9.74 -18.97
N TYR A 15 -10.38 10.24 -18.99
CA TYR A 15 -9.77 10.88 -17.83
C TYR A 15 -10.65 12.04 -17.36
N ARG A 16 -11.04 12.01 -16.08
CA ARG A 16 -11.72 13.11 -15.42
C ARG A 16 -10.79 13.72 -14.37
N PRO A 17 -10.53 15.03 -14.40
CA PRO A 17 -9.78 15.71 -13.37
C PRO A 17 -10.39 15.44 -11.99
N ARG A 18 -9.54 15.10 -11.04
CA ARG A 18 -9.98 14.89 -9.65
C ARG A 18 -10.43 16.22 -9.05
N ARG A 19 -11.44 16.14 -8.20
CA ARG A 19 -11.97 17.26 -7.41
C ARG A 19 -11.84 16.89 -5.92
N PRO A 20 -10.63 16.91 -5.35
CA PRO A 20 -10.42 16.52 -3.95
C PRO A 20 -11.20 17.38 -2.97
N GLU A 21 -11.40 18.67 -3.27
CA GLU A 21 -12.15 19.65 -2.48
C GLU A 21 -13.62 19.26 -2.25
N ARG A 22 -14.16 18.37 -3.10
CA ARG A 22 -15.53 17.85 -2.95
C ARG A 22 -15.59 16.62 -2.03
N THR A 23 -14.45 16.09 -1.60
CA THR A 23 -14.44 14.91 -0.74
C THR A 23 -14.64 15.30 0.73
N ARG A 24 -15.37 14.46 1.46
CA ARG A 24 -15.61 14.70 2.90
C ARG A 24 -14.31 14.81 3.71
N LEU A 25 -13.30 13.99 3.37
CA LEU A 25 -11.99 14.07 4.02
C LEU A 25 -11.33 15.44 3.84
N TYR A 26 -11.35 15.95 2.59
CA TYR A 26 -10.77 17.27 2.29
C TYR A 26 -11.48 18.37 3.09
N GLN A 27 -12.81 18.41 3.01
CA GLN A 27 -13.63 19.40 3.70
C GLN A 27 -13.43 19.38 5.22
N THR A 28 -13.36 18.19 5.79
CA THR A 28 -13.09 18.04 7.24
C THR A 28 -11.72 18.63 7.60
N ILE A 29 -10.67 18.27 6.87
CA ILE A 29 -9.33 18.78 7.15
C ILE A 29 -9.25 20.29 6.88
N GLN A 30 -9.85 20.78 5.79
CA GLN A 30 -9.90 22.18 5.43
C GLN A 30 -10.54 23.04 6.54
N ASN A 31 -11.61 22.55 7.16
CA ASN A 31 -12.37 23.28 8.15
C ASN A 31 -11.78 23.19 9.57
N GLU A 32 -11.08 22.12 9.88
CA GLU A 32 -10.69 21.82 11.26
C GLU A 32 -9.18 21.90 11.51
N LEU A 33 -8.37 21.98 10.46
CA LEU A 33 -6.90 21.83 10.59
C LEU A 33 -6.28 22.89 11.49
N GLU A 34 -6.61 24.17 11.29
CA GLU A 34 -5.96 25.25 12.05
C GLU A 34 -6.35 25.19 13.54
N SER A 35 -7.63 24.98 13.85
CA SER A 35 -8.10 24.79 15.24
C SER A 35 -7.47 23.55 15.89
N TRP A 36 -7.33 22.47 15.14
CA TRP A 36 -6.69 21.26 15.62
C TRP A 36 -5.19 21.45 15.87
N LEU A 37 -4.49 22.17 14.97
CA LEU A 37 -3.06 22.48 15.13
C LEU A 37 -2.82 23.38 16.34
N GLU A 38 -3.65 24.38 16.57
CA GLU A 38 -3.54 25.26 17.73
C GLU A 38 -3.58 24.49 19.04
N ILE A 39 -4.53 23.57 19.18
CA ILE A 39 -4.66 22.72 20.38
C ILE A 39 -3.48 21.73 20.49
N ARG A 40 -3.06 21.11 19.38
CA ARG A 40 -2.02 20.08 19.38
C ARG A 40 -0.59 20.64 19.38
N SER A 41 -0.39 21.91 19.05
CA SER A 41 0.92 22.56 19.18
C SER A 41 1.43 22.58 20.64
N LEU A 42 0.52 22.56 21.60
CA LEU A 42 0.82 22.44 23.02
C LEU A 42 1.34 21.05 23.43
N GLU A 43 1.18 20.03 22.57
CA GLU A 43 1.52 18.62 22.83
C GLU A 43 2.75 18.14 22.03
N ASP A 44 3.65 19.02 21.60
CA ASP A 44 4.85 18.70 20.80
C ASP A 44 4.54 17.90 19.51
N LEU A 45 3.54 18.33 18.74
CA LEU A 45 3.18 17.71 17.48
C LEU A 45 4.38 17.71 16.50
N PRO A 46 4.81 16.53 15.98
CA PRO A 46 5.94 16.50 15.07
C PRO A 46 5.68 17.29 13.77
N VAL A 47 6.61 18.14 13.36
CA VAL A 47 6.52 19.02 12.17
C VAL A 47 6.15 18.25 10.89
N PHE A 48 6.57 17.00 10.74
CA PHE A 48 6.23 16.21 9.57
C PHE A 48 4.73 15.86 9.49
N VAL A 49 4.02 15.87 10.61
CA VAL A 49 2.57 15.62 10.67
C VAL A 49 1.83 16.81 10.07
N GLU A 50 2.11 18.01 10.54
CA GLU A 50 1.54 19.24 9.98
C GLU A 50 1.84 19.35 8.48
N LYS A 51 3.10 19.14 8.09
CA LYS A 51 3.52 19.15 6.68
C LYS A 51 2.72 18.19 5.81
N GLU A 52 2.39 17.00 6.32
CA GLU A 52 1.60 16.01 5.57
C GLU A 52 0.15 16.48 5.39
N PHE A 53 -0.50 17.09 6.41
CA PHE A 53 -1.84 17.67 6.29
C PHE A 53 -1.88 18.83 5.30
N ARG A 54 -0.96 19.79 5.42
CA ARG A 54 -0.88 20.93 4.49
C ARG A 54 -0.59 20.47 3.06
N SER A 55 0.28 19.47 2.88
CA SER A 55 0.55 18.89 1.56
C SER A 55 -0.67 18.17 0.99
N PHE A 56 -1.48 17.53 1.83
CA PHE A 56 -2.72 16.89 1.40
C PHE A 56 -3.72 17.91 0.85
N LEU A 57 -3.90 19.05 1.51
CA LEU A 57 -4.80 20.13 1.04
C LEU A 57 -4.38 20.75 -0.30
N ARG A 58 -3.11 20.61 -0.69
CA ARG A 58 -2.61 21.04 -2.01
C ARG A 58 -2.76 19.97 -3.08
N CYS A 59 -3.02 18.71 -2.68
CA CYS A 59 -2.97 17.56 -3.56
C CYS A 59 -4.13 17.50 -4.55
N GLY A 60 -3.86 17.71 -5.82
CA GLY A 60 -4.85 17.63 -6.89
C GLY A 60 -5.66 18.90 -7.09
N ILE A 61 -5.22 20.03 -6.53
CA ILE A 61 -5.80 21.35 -6.71
C ILE A 61 -5.02 22.08 -7.81
N LEU A 62 -5.70 22.46 -8.89
CA LEU A 62 -5.09 23.10 -10.07
C LEU A 62 -4.41 24.43 -9.73
N ALA A 63 -4.95 25.20 -8.80
CA ALA A 63 -4.38 26.47 -8.37
C ALA A 63 -2.95 26.37 -7.79
N TYR A 64 -2.49 25.14 -7.43
CA TYR A 64 -1.10 24.89 -7.00
C TYR A 64 -0.19 24.37 -8.12
N GLY A 65 -0.68 24.34 -9.37
CA GLY A 65 0.07 23.92 -10.54
C GLY A 65 -0.37 22.59 -11.12
N PHE A 66 0.02 22.39 -12.38
CA PHE A 66 -0.42 21.24 -13.16
C PHE A 66 0.53 20.94 -14.33
N ALA A 67 0.41 19.72 -14.85
CA ALA A 67 0.94 19.34 -16.16
C ALA A 67 -0.13 19.56 -17.22
N ARG A 68 0.25 20.10 -18.38
CA ARG A 68 -0.61 20.27 -19.55
C ARG A 68 -0.38 19.12 -20.52
N ALA A 69 -1.43 18.35 -20.80
CA ALA A 69 -1.42 17.32 -21.83
C ALA A 69 -2.14 17.85 -23.08
N HIS A 70 -1.51 17.68 -24.24
CA HIS A 70 -1.96 18.21 -25.54
C HIS A 70 -2.10 17.07 -26.56
N CYS A 71 -3.17 17.11 -27.34
CA CYS A 71 -3.38 16.24 -28.50
C CYS A 71 -2.96 16.97 -29.78
N SER A 72 -1.91 16.51 -30.43
CA SER A 72 -1.41 17.11 -31.66
C SER A 72 -2.38 16.96 -32.84
N HIS A 73 -3.31 15.99 -32.78
CA HIS A 73 -4.25 15.70 -33.87
C HIS A 73 -5.46 16.65 -33.87
N CYS A 74 -6.12 16.84 -32.71
CA CYS A 74 -7.35 17.64 -32.64
C CYS A 74 -7.23 18.91 -31.79
N GLY A 75 -6.04 19.23 -31.28
CA GLY A 75 -5.78 20.41 -30.47
C GLY A 75 -6.37 20.37 -29.05
N TYR A 76 -6.93 19.23 -28.62
CA TYR A 76 -7.53 19.11 -27.29
C TYR A 76 -6.47 19.12 -26.19
N ASP A 77 -6.71 19.93 -25.16
CA ASP A 77 -5.88 20.01 -23.97
C ASP A 77 -6.62 19.54 -22.73
N PHE A 78 -5.91 18.93 -21.79
CA PHE A 78 -6.39 18.75 -20.44
C PHE A 78 -5.28 18.98 -19.39
N LEU A 79 -5.70 19.34 -18.18
CA LEU A 79 -4.80 19.64 -17.10
C LEU A 79 -4.76 18.51 -16.08
N VAL A 80 -3.55 18.16 -15.62
CA VAL A 80 -3.32 17.16 -14.58
C VAL A 80 -2.71 17.85 -13.37
N ALA A 81 -3.51 18.15 -12.36
CA ALA A 81 -3.06 18.84 -11.15
C ALA A 81 -1.93 18.05 -10.43
N PHE A 82 -0.99 18.78 -9.84
CA PHE A 82 0.11 18.15 -9.10
C PHE A 82 -0.39 17.40 -7.87
N SER A 83 0.31 16.34 -7.54
CA SER A 83 0.02 15.51 -6.37
C SER A 83 1.03 15.78 -5.25
N CYS A 84 0.60 15.64 -3.99
CA CYS A 84 1.48 15.85 -2.82
C CYS A 84 2.61 14.83 -2.70
N LYS A 85 2.53 13.70 -3.41
CA LYS A 85 3.45 12.55 -3.27
C LYS A 85 3.57 12.05 -1.81
N GLY A 86 2.62 12.47 -0.94
CA GLY A 86 2.58 12.15 0.48
C GLY A 86 2.64 10.65 0.76
N ARG A 87 3.23 10.28 1.89
CA ARG A 87 3.40 8.88 2.30
C ARG A 87 2.48 8.50 3.48
N GLY A 88 1.81 9.49 4.07
CA GLY A 88 0.88 9.32 5.16
C GLY A 88 -0.49 8.83 4.69
N PHE A 89 -1.51 9.65 4.89
CA PHE A 89 -2.91 9.25 4.69
C PHE A 89 -3.52 9.64 3.35
N CYS A 90 -2.89 10.47 2.51
CA CYS A 90 -3.48 10.91 1.24
C CYS A 90 -3.95 9.69 0.40
N PRO A 91 -5.27 9.49 0.18
CA PRO A 91 -5.80 8.29 -0.45
C PRO A 91 -5.31 8.16 -1.90
N SER A 92 -5.33 9.25 -2.65
CA SER A 92 -4.92 9.28 -4.06
C SER A 92 -3.44 8.90 -4.26
N CYS A 93 -2.54 9.55 -3.50
CA CYS A 93 -1.10 9.28 -3.63
C CYS A 93 -0.73 7.88 -3.16
N ASN A 94 -1.40 7.37 -2.11
CA ASN A 94 -1.15 6.02 -1.63
C ASN A 94 -1.76 4.94 -2.52
N THR A 95 -2.95 5.17 -3.13
CA THR A 95 -3.54 4.26 -4.11
C THR A 95 -2.66 4.16 -5.36
N LYS A 96 -2.16 5.30 -5.88
CA LYS A 96 -1.20 5.30 -6.98
C LYS A 96 0.03 4.47 -6.63
N ARG A 97 0.67 4.74 -5.49
CA ARG A 97 1.87 4.00 -5.03
C ARG A 97 1.60 2.51 -4.81
N MET A 98 0.43 2.14 -4.28
CA MET A 98 0.00 0.75 -4.14
C MET A 98 0.01 0.03 -5.48
N ALA A 99 -0.62 0.62 -6.49
CA ALA A 99 -0.72 0.02 -7.81
C ALA A 99 0.65 -0.02 -8.53
N GLU A 100 1.47 1.05 -8.43
CA GLU A 100 2.85 1.07 -8.93
C GLU A 100 3.70 -0.04 -8.33
N THR A 101 3.62 -0.20 -6.99
CA THR A 101 4.37 -1.24 -6.29
C THR A 101 3.90 -2.64 -6.71
N ALA A 102 2.58 -2.85 -6.81
CA ALA A 102 2.03 -4.14 -7.19
C ALA A 102 2.42 -4.51 -8.62
N ALA A 103 2.23 -3.60 -9.58
CA ALA A 103 2.63 -3.81 -10.96
C ALA A 103 4.14 -4.08 -11.10
N TYR A 104 4.97 -3.27 -10.43
CA TYR A 104 6.42 -3.45 -10.48
C TYR A 104 6.86 -4.80 -9.91
N LEU A 105 6.35 -5.19 -8.73
CA LEU A 105 6.72 -6.46 -8.11
C LEU A 105 6.23 -7.64 -8.93
N THR A 106 5.00 -7.59 -9.43
CA THR A 106 4.44 -8.66 -10.26
C THR A 106 5.19 -8.80 -11.58
N ASP A 107 5.43 -7.70 -12.31
CA ASP A 107 5.94 -7.78 -13.67
C ASP A 107 7.48 -7.82 -13.75
N ARG A 108 8.18 -7.29 -12.73
CA ARG A 108 9.60 -7.02 -12.77
C ARG A 108 10.44 -7.67 -11.69
N VAL A 109 9.82 -8.33 -10.70
CA VAL A 109 10.53 -8.86 -9.54
C VAL A 109 10.26 -10.32 -9.30
N PHE A 110 8.99 -10.72 -9.17
CA PHE A 110 8.65 -12.12 -8.89
C PHE A 110 8.66 -12.97 -10.15
N PRO A 111 9.42 -14.09 -10.17
CA PRO A 111 9.34 -15.11 -11.22
C PRO A 111 7.98 -15.82 -11.20
N LYS A 112 7.70 -16.64 -12.22
CA LYS A 112 6.52 -17.53 -12.24
C LYS A 112 6.77 -18.75 -11.38
N VAL A 113 6.48 -18.61 -10.11
CA VAL A 113 6.56 -19.66 -9.09
C VAL A 113 5.45 -19.45 -8.07
N PRO A 114 5.05 -20.48 -7.32
CA PRO A 114 4.09 -20.31 -6.24
C PRO A 114 4.58 -19.29 -5.22
N ILE A 115 3.66 -18.46 -4.74
CA ILE A 115 3.92 -17.40 -3.78
C ILE A 115 3.01 -17.58 -2.57
N ARG A 116 3.60 -17.58 -1.38
CA ARG A 116 2.85 -17.69 -0.13
C ARG A 116 2.90 -16.39 0.65
N GLN A 117 1.73 -15.94 1.14
CA GLN A 117 1.67 -14.85 2.10
C GLN A 117 1.92 -15.37 3.52
N TRP A 118 2.81 -14.71 4.24
CA TRP A 118 3.01 -14.89 5.67
C TRP A 118 2.64 -13.62 6.41
N VAL A 119 1.72 -13.73 7.36
CA VAL A 119 1.25 -12.58 8.16
C VAL A 119 1.64 -12.79 9.61
N LEU A 120 2.42 -11.85 10.17
CA LEU A 120 2.81 -11.88 11.57
C LEU A 120 2.19 -10.69 12.31
N SER A 121 1.35 -10.97 13.29
CA SER A 121 0.80 -9.99 14.23
C SER A 121 1.40 -10.16 15.63
N PHE A 122 1.48 -9.05 16.37
CA PHE A 122 2.13 -8.99 17.67
C PHE A 122 1.14 -8.64 18.78
N PRO A 123 1.38 -9.06 20.05
CA PRO A 123 0.63 -8.59 21.20
C PRO A 123 0.78 -7.08 21.40
N LYS A 124 -0.21 -6.44 22.06
CA LYS A 124 -0.26 -4.99 22.24
C LYS A 124 1.05 -4.41 22.80
N ARG A 125 1.66 -5.05 23.79
CA ARG A 125 2.91 -4.62 24.42
C ARG A 125 4.08 -4.57 23.42
N ILE A 126 4.28 -5.62 22.63
CA ILE A 126 5.34 -5.64 21.61
C ILE A 126 5.06 -4.62 20.50
N ARG A 127 3.79 -4.45 20.10
CA ARG A 127 3.41 -3.41 19.13
C ARG A 127 3.74 -2.01 19.64
N TYR A 128 3.52 -1.74 20.91
CA TYR A 128 3.87 -0.47 21.53
C TYR A 128 5.36 -0.17 21.35
N PHE A 129 6.24 -1.09 21.72
CA PHE A 129 7.69 -0.90 21.57
C PHE A 129 8.11 -0.75 20.11
N LEU A 130 7.58 -1.55 19.20
CA LEU A 130 7.90 -1.46 17.77
C LEU A 130 7.45 -0.12 17.15
N GLN A 131 6.41 0.50 17.69
CA GLN A 131 5.89 1.79 17.21
C GLN A 131 6.72 2.97 17.72
N HIS A 132 7.13 2.93 18.99
CA HIS A 132 7.88 4.00 19.63
C HIS A 132 9.39 3.88 19.41
N ASN A 133 9.89 2.66 19.13
CA ASN A 133 11.31 2.39 18.87
C ASN A 133 11.52 1.72 17.51
N PRO A 134 11.47 2.47 16.41
CA PRO A 134 11.60 1.94 15.05
C PRO A 134 12.88 1.12 14.80
N VAL A 135 13.94 1.35 15.57
CA VAL A 135 15.19 0.56 15.51
C VAL A 135 14.97 -0.92 15.83
N CYS A 136 13.92 -1.27 16.58
CA CYS A 136 13.56 -2.65 16.90
C CYS A 136 12.92 -3.40 15.73
N ILE A 137 12.41 -2.71 14.71
CA ILE A 137 11.67 -3.33 13.60
C ILE A 137 12.57 -4.25 12.79
N VAL A 138 13.75 -3.80 12.39
CA VAL A 138 14.66 -4.60 11.55
C VAL A 138 15.13 -5.87 12.25
N PRO A 139 15.55 -5.86 13.53
CA PRO A 139 15.86 -7.09 14.27
C PRO A 139 14.69 -8.06 14.34
N VAL A 140 13.48 -7.58 14.66
CA VAL A 140 12.28 -8.42 14.73
C VAL A 140 11.92 -8.99 13.35
N LEU A 141 12.03 -8.19 12.31
CA LEU A 141 11.85 -8.63 10.93
C LEU A 141 12.86 -9.73 10.53
N ARG A 142 14.11 -9.60 10.94
CA ARG A 142 15.13 -10.65 10.74
C ARG A 142 14.78 -11.96 11.46
N ILE A 143 14.23 -11.89 12.68
CA ILE A 143 13.74 -13.07 13.40
C ILE A 143 12.63 -13.76 12.59
N PHE A 144 11.66 -12.98 12.11
CA PHE A 144 10.55 -13.48 11.31
C PHE A 144 11.02 -14.16 10.01
N VAL A 145 11.83 -13.47 9.22
CA VAL A 145 12.32 -14.00 7.93
C VAL A 145 13.21 -15.25 8.11
N ARG A 146 14.01 -15.31 9.18
CA ARG A 146 14.81 -16.51 9.51
C ARG A 146 13.92 -17.68 9.90
N ALA A 147 12.82 -17.44 10.62
CA ALA A 147 11.86 -18.50 10.96
C ALA A 147 11.18 -19.06 9.70
N ILE A 148 10.74 -18.18 8.79
CA ILE A 148 10.21 -18.60 7.48
C ILE A 148 11.25 -19.43 6.73
N LYS A 149 12.51 -18.95 6.59
CA LYS A 149 13.55 -19.70 5.90
C LYS A 149 13.73 -21.10 6.48
N LYS A 150 13.78 -21.23 7.82
CA LYS A 150 13.91 -22.52 8.49
C LYS A 150 12.77 -23.47 8.14
N VAL A 151 11.54 -22.98 8.09
CA VAL A 151 10.37 -23.76 7.66
C VAL A 151 10.54 -24.23 6.21
N LEU A 152 10.87 -23.30 5.30
CA LEU A 152 11.03 -23.63 3.88
C LEU A 152 12.12 -24.69 3.67
N VAL A 153 13.27 -24.58 4.36
CA VAL A 153 14.35 -25.58 4.31
C VAL A 153 13.86 -26.95 4.80
N SER A 154 13.17 -27.00 5.93
CA SER A 154 12.71 -28.28 6.51
C SER A 154 11.69 -28.99 5.63
N VAL A 155 10.79 -28.24 4.96
CA VAL A 155 9.73 -28.82 4.14
C VAL A 155 10.25 -29.20 2.74
N SER A 156 11.06 -28.35 2.10
CA SER A 156 11.61 -28.62 0.77
C SER A 156 12.77 -29.63 0.77
N LYS A 157 13.29 -30.00 1.95
CA LYS A 157 14.52 -30.80 2.10
C LYS A 157 15.73 -30.20 1.36
N ALA A 158 15.71 -28.88 1.20
CA ALA A 158 16.80 -28.12 0.58
C ALA A 158 17.94 -27.89 1.58
N SER A 159 19.11 -27.47 1.08
CA SER A 159 20.24 -27.11 1.94
C SER A 159 20.01 -25.78 2.65
N ASP A 160 20.59 -25.61 3.84
CA ASP A 160 20.64 -24.32 4.55
C ASP A 160 21.36 -23.21 3.77
N SER A 161 22.23 -23.57 2.82
CA SER A 161 22.90 -22.62 1.91
C SER A 161 21.91 -21.97 0.92
N ASN A 162 20.78 -22.63 0.62
CA ASN A 162 19.78 -22.13 -0.30
C ASN A 162 19.10 -20.88 0.25
N LYS A 163 18.71 -19.97 -0.63
CA LYS A 163 18.23 -18.64 -0.28
C LYS A 163 16.74 -18.48 -0.59
N LEU A 164 15.99 -17.95 0.37
CA LEU A 164 14.61 -17.53 0.16
C LEU A 164 14.56 -16.23 -0.67
N GLY A 165 13.42 -15.96 -1.29
CA GLY A 165 13.06 -14.66 -1.87
C GLY A 165 11.78 -14.13 -1.24
N ALA A 166 11.81 -12.90 -0.70
CA ALA A 166 10.61 -12.32 -0.11
C ALA A 166 10.59 -10.79 -0.17
N VAL A 167 9.38 -10.23 -0.13
CA VAL A 167 9.12 -8.80 0.09
C VAL A 167 8.17 -8.66 1.26
N THR A 168 8.59 -7.99 2.34
CA THR A 168 7.76 -7.76 3.52
C THR A 168 7.26 -6.34 3.58
N PHE A 169 5.95 -6.16 3.71
CA PHE A 169 5.27 -4.89 3.90
C PHE A 169 4.99 -4.66 5.38
N LEU A 170 5.29 -3.46 5.86
CA LEU A 170 4.96 -3.02 7.20
C LEU A 170 3.62 -2.28 7.17
N GLN A 171 2.55 -2.89 7.64
CA GLN A 171 1.28 -2.21 7.86
C GLN A 171 1.20 -1.73 9.31
N ARG A 172 1.01 -0.41 9.50
CA ARG A 172 0.95 0.22 10.83
C ARG A 172 -0.47 0.44 11.34
N PHE A 173 -1.47 0.08 10.56
CA PHE A 173 -2.87 0.42 10.82
C PHE A 173 -3.78 -0.80 10.84
N GLY A 174 -4.80 -0.73 11.68
CA GLY A 174 -5.92 -1.66 11.70
C GLY A 174 -7.14 -1.14 10.94
N SER A 175 -8.21 -1.94 10.88
CA SER A 175 -9.47 -1.59 10.22
C SER A 175 -10.16 -0.37 10.84
N SER A 176 -9.94 -0.12 12.13
CA SER A 176 -10.54 0.97 12.90
C SER A 176 -9.70 2.25 12.92
N LEU A 177 -8.81 2.46 11.94
CA LEU A 177 -7.88 3.60 11.89
C LEU A 177 -7.03 3.74 13.16
N ASN A 178 -6.71 2.62 13.79
CA ASN A 178 -5.87 2.54 14.98
C ASN A 178 -4.46 2.06 14.64
N LEU A 179 -3.51 2.41 15.47
CA LEU A 179 -2.15 1.87 15.36
C LEU A 179 -2.17 0.35 15.58
N HIS A 180 -1.80 -0.40 14.55
CA HIS A 180 -1.72 -1.85 14.56
C HIS A 180 -0.60 -2.34 13.66
N LEU A 181 0.63 -2.30 14.19
CA LEU A 181 1.78 -2.78 13.42
C LEU A 181 1.73 -4.30 13.27
N HIS A 182 1.82 -4.75 12.03
CA HIS A 182 1.94 -6.15 11.65
C HIS A 182 2.68 -6.26 10.31
N PHE A 183 3.22 -7.45 10.04
CA PHE A 183 4.01 -7.71 8.85
C PHE A 183 3.25 -8.59 7.89
N HIS A 184 3.19 -8.18 6.62
CA HIS A 184 2.77 -9.00 5.50
C HIS A 184 3.98 -9.33 4.64
N SER A 185 4.39 -10.59 4.62
CA SER A 185 5.51 -11.05 3.80
C SER A 185 5.00 -11.84 2.61
N VAL A 186 5.27 -11.36 1.41
CA VAL A 186 5.03 -12.06 0.14
C VAL A 186 6.29 -12.85 -0.15
N VAL A 187 6.23 -14.16 0.02
CA VAL A 187 7.37 -15.08 0.02
C VAL A 187 7.27 -16.04 -1.16
N ILE A 188 8.33 -16.20 -1.91
CA ILE A 188 8.45 -17.27 -2.90
C ILE A 188 8.32 -18.61 -2.15
N ASP A 189 7.36 -19.46 -2.54
CA ASP A 189 7.08 -20.72 -1.86
C ASP A 189 8.11 -21.80 -2.23
N GLY A 190 9.36 -21.49 -1.97
CA GLY A 190 10.54 -22.31 -2.27
C GLY A 190 11.85 -21.59 -2.00
N LEU A 191 12.93 -22.23 -2.37
CA LEU A 191 14.30 -21.77 -2.15
C LEU A 191 15.10 -21.81 -3.46
N PHE A 192 16.05 -20.91 -3.59
CA PHE A 192 16.98 -20.87 -4.71
C PHE A 192 18.38 -21.33 -4.30
N GLU A 193 18.97 -22.15 -5.13
CA GLU A 193 20.39 -22.52 -5.06
C GLU A 193 21.28 -21.47 -5.74
N GLY A 194 22.59 -21.58 -5.54
CA GLY A 194 23.58 -20.61 -6.03
C GLY A 194 23.51 -20.25 -7.51
N GLU A 195 23.09 -21.19 -8.37
CA GLU A 195 22.93 -20.95 -9.81
C GLU A 195 21.53 -20.51 -10.24
N GLY A 196 20.59 -20.40 -9.28
CA GLY A 196 19.21 -19.99 -9.51
C GLY A 196 18.26 -21.15 -9.81
N ASN A 197 18.67 -22.40 -9.54
CA ASN A 197 17.79 -23.56 -9.53
C ASN A 197 16.78 -23.41 -8.40
N PHE A 198 15.54 -23.81 -8.63
CA PHE A 198 14.43 -23.62 -7.71
C PHE A 198 14.02 -24.94 -7.02
N TYR A 199 13.92 -24.91 -5.71
CA TYR A 199 13.40 -25.97 -4.86
C TYR A 199 12.03 -25.57 -4.33
N PRO A 200 10.93 -26.05 -4.92
CA PRO A 200 9.59 -25.72 -4.44
C PRO A 200 9.33 -26.31 -3.06
N VAL A 201 8.49 -25.63 -2.28
CA VAL A 201 7.93 -26.18 -1.04
C VAL A 201 6.70 -26.99 -1.40
N GLY A 202 6.61 -28.19 -0.82
CA GLY A 202 5.41 -28.99 -0.92
C GLY A 202 4.33 -28.54 0.06
N PHE A 203 3.61 -29.51 0.63
CA PHE A 203 2.55 -29.23 1.59
C PHE A 203 3.09 -28.62 2.89
N LEU A 204 2.54 -27.47 3.29
CA LEU A 204 2.84 -26.80 4.55
C LEU A 204 1.74 -27.08 5.58
N SER A 205 2.06 -27.87 6.62
CA SER A 205 1.09 -28.21 7.65
C SER A 205 0.85 -27.07 8.65
N SER A 206 -0.35 -26.98 9.20
CA SER A 206 -0.69 -26.03 10.29
C SER A 206 0.21 -26.22 11.52
N LYS A 207 0.64 -27.45 11.80
CA LYS A 207 1.59 -27.77 12.89
C LYS A 207 2.93 -27.06 12.68
N THR A 208 3.47 -27.11 11.47
CA THR A 208 4.74 -26.44 11.13
C THR A 208 4.65 -24.92 11.28
N VAL A 209 3.53 -24.32 10.86
CA VAL A 209 3.28 -22.88 11.04
C VAL A 209 3.19 -22.53 12.52
N PHE A 210 2.51 -23.34 13.33
CA PHE A 210 2.40 -23.12 14.76
C PHE A 210 3.74 -23.23 15.50
N GLU A 211 4.59 -24.18 15.12
CA GLU A 211 5.95 -24.31 15.67
C GLU A 211 6.82 -23.09 15.32
N ALA A 212 6.70 -22.60 14.09
CA ALA A 212 7.36 -21.36 13.66
C ALA A 212 6.87 -20.15 14.47
N GLN A 213 5.57 -20.07 14.76
CA GLN A 213 5.00 -19.01 15.61
C GLN A 213 5.60 -19.03 17.02
N LYS A 214 5.69 -20.19 17.64
CA LYS A 214 6.32 -20.34 18.98
C LYS A 214 7.79 -19.93 18.97
N GLU A 215 8.52 -20.31 17.94
CA GLU A 215 9.93 -19.93 17.81
C GLU A 215 10.09 -18.41 17.63
N ILE A 216 9.23 -17.77 16.81
CA ILE A 216 9.20 -16.31 16.65
C ILE A 216 8.88 -15.65 17.99
N GLN A 217 7.84 -16.07 18.71
CA GLN A 217 7.48 -15.58 20.03
C GLN A 217 8.68 -15.60 20.98
N ARG A 218 9.30 -16.77 21.14
CA ARG A 218 10.44 -16.97 22.04
C ARG A 218 11.60 -16.04 21.70
N ARG A 219 11.96 -15.91 20.41
CA ARG A 219 13.07 -15.06 19.98
C ARG A 219 12.77 -13.58 20.10
N VAL A 220 11.54 -13.15 19.80
CA VAL A 220 11.13 -11.75 19.91
C VAL A 220 11.09 -11.34 21.37
N VAL A 221 10.47 -12.11 22.26
CA VAL A 221 10.44 -11.83 23.70
C VAL A 221 11.86 -11.75 24.27
N LYS A 222 12.74 -12.72 23.93
CA LYS A 222 14.15 -12.70 24.33
C LYS A 222 14.90 -11.48 23.82
N PHE A 223 14.61 -11.02 22.60
CA PHE A 223 15.19 -9.80 22.04
C PHE A 223 14.80 -8.56 22.86
N PHE A 224 13.51 -8.40 23.20
CA PHE A 224 13.03 -7.26 23.97
C PHE A 224 13.54 -7.27 25.42
N LEU A 225 13.62 -8.47 26.04
CA LEU A 225 14.24 -8.65 27.36
C LEU A 225 15.72 -8.21 27.35
N LYS A 226 16.51 -8.70 26.37
CA LYS A 226 17.93 -8.35 26.24
C LYS A 226 18.17 -6.86 26.00
N ARG A 227 17.19 -6.14 25.45
CA ARG A 227 17.24 -4.70 25.18
C ARG A 227 16.72 -3.85 26.33
N GLY A 228 16.28 -4.47 27.43
CA GLY A 228 15.73 -3.75 28.58
C GLY A 228 14.34 -3.15 28.36
N PHE A 229 13.62 -3.58 27.34
CA PHE A 229 12.22 -3.14 27.11
C PHE A 229 11.19 -3.97 27.87
N LEU A 230 11.57 -5.15 28.32
CA LEU A 230 10.75 -6.05 29.12
C LEU A 230 11.54 -6.45 30.37
N GLU A 231 10.86 -6.50 31.49
CA GLU A 231 11.36 -7.12 32.73
C GLU A 231 11.29 -8.64 32.61
N LYS A 232 12.06 -9.37 33.45
CA LYS A 232 12.16 -10.82 33.41
C LYS A 232 10.81 -11.50 33.68
N GLU A 233 10.07 -11.01 34.66
CA GLU A 233 8.74 -11.49 35.05
C GLU A 233 7.72 -11.27 33.91
N GLU A 234 7.75 -10.10 33.26
CA GLU A 234 6.90 -9.79 32.13
C GLU A 234 7.19 -10.69 30.92
N ALA A 235 8.46 -10.90 30.61
CA ALA A 235 8.88 -11.80 29.54
C ALA A 235 8.41 -13.24 29.79
N GLN A 236 8.58 -13.73 31.03
CA GLN A 236 8.12 -15.06 31.43
C GLN A 236 6.60 -15.19 31.35
N ASN A 237 5.87 -14.17 31.82
CA ASN A 237 4.41 -14.12 31.70
C ASN A 237 3.96 -14.22 30.24
N MET A 238 4.58 -13.41 29.35
CA MET A 238 4.24 -13.43 27.91
C MET A 238 4.51 -14.77 27.25
N LEU A 239 5.55 -15.50 27.69
CA LEU A 239 5.87 -16.84 27.16
C LEU A 239 4.84 -17.88 27.61
N ASN A 240 4.23 -17.71 28.78
CA ASN A 240 3.25 -18.62 29.36
C ASN A 240 1.81 -18.33 28.90
N TRP A 241 1.54 -17.25 28.17
CA TRP A 241 0.19 -16.96 27.69
C TRP A 241 -0.34 -18.07 26.80
N LYS A 242 -1.54 -18.56 27.12
CA LYS A 242 -2.20 -19.66 26.39
C LYS A 242 -2.24 -19.42 24.87
N ASN A 243 -2.50 -18.19 24.45
CA ASN A 243 -2.56 -17.78 23.05
C ASN A 243 -1.39 -16.87 22.63
N SER A 244 -0.31 -16.88 23.36
CA SER A 244 0.92 -16.06 23.13
C SER A 244 0.73 -14.59 22.75
N GLY A 245 -0.45 -14.18 22.26
CA GLY A 245 -0.72 -12.86 21.67
C GLY A 245 -0.03 -12.63 20.32
N PHE A 246 0.80 -13.57 19.85
CA PHE A 246 1.33 -13.62 18.50
C PHE A 246 0.39 -14.42 17.61
N SER A 247 0.24 -13.99 16.36
CA SER A 247 -0.48 -14.75 15.34
C SER A 247 0.36 -14.83 14.09
N LEU A 248 0.54 -16.04 13.59
CA LEU A 248 1.21 -16.34 12.34
C LEU A 248 0.24 -17.05 11.41
N ASP A 249 0.00 -16.47 10.25
CA ASP A 249 -0.82 -17.08 9.20
C ASP A 249 0.02 -17.26 7.92
N ALA A 250 -0.13 -18.41 7.27
CA ALA A 250 0.52 -18.77 6.02
C ALA A 250 -0.44 -19.54 5.09
N SER A 251 -1.75 -19.32 5.25
CA SER A 251 -2.80 -20.07 4.54
C SER A 251 -2.97 -19.64 3.08
N VAL A 252 -2.62 -18.39 2.74
CA VAL A 252 -2.80 -17.85 1.39
C VAL A 252 -1.63 -18.28 0.51
N LEU A 253 -1.92 -19.13 -0.48
CA LEU A 253 -1.02 -19.55 -1.55
C LEU A 253 -1.57 -19.02 -2.88
N ILE A 254 -0.70 -18.46 -3.71
CA ILE A 254 -0.97 -18.00 -5.08
C ILE A 254 -0.14 -18.89 -6.00
N GLU A 255 -0.80 -19.56 -6.92
CA GLU A 255 -0.14 -20.43 -7.89
C GLU A 255 0.70 -19.63 -8.89
N ALA A 256 1.67 -20.30 -9.51
CA ALA A 256 2.64 -19.66 -10.41
C ALA A 256 2.00 -18.86 -11.54
N GLU A 257 0.92 -19.38 -12.12
CA GLU A 257 0.21 -18.81 -13.26
C GLU A 257 -0.75 -17.69 -12.86
N ASP A 258 -1.20 -17.64 -11.59
CA ASP A 258 -2.15 -16.62 -11.10
C ASP A 258 -1.45 -15.27 -10.84
N ARG A 259 -0.99 -14.63 -11.92
CA ARG A 259 -0.36 -13.29 -11.85
C ARG A 259 -1.34 -12.21 -11.38
N VAL A 260 -2.61 -12.36 -11.70
CA VAL A 260 -3.68 -11.44 -11.26
C VAL A 260 -3.90 -11.58 -9.76
N GLY A 261 -3.94 -12.79 -9.24
CA GLY A 261 -3.99 -13.07 -7.79
C GLY A 261 -2.77 -12.51 -7.07
N LEU A 262 -1.58 -12.66 -7.62
CA LEU A 262 -0.35 -12.09 -7.05
C LEU A 262 -0.43 -10.55 -7.00
N GLU A 263 -0.85 -9.89 -8.08
CA GLU A 263 -1.01 -8.43 -8.07
C GLU A 263 -2.05 -7.99 -7.04
N ARG A 264 -3.17 -8.70 -6.94
CA ARG A 264 -4.22 -8.44 -5.94
C ARG A 264 -3.69 -8.59 -4.52
N LEU A 265 -2.91 -9.63 -4.24
CA LEU A 265 -2.25 -9.85 -2.95
C LEU A 265 -1.31 -8.70 -2.61
N ILE A 266 -0.45 -8.27 -3.54
CA ILE A 266 0.50 -7.18 -3.31
C ILE A 266 -0.24 -5.86 -3.11
N ARG A 267 -1.31 -5.58 -3.85
CA ARG A 267 -2.18 -4.41 -3.64
C ARG A 267 -2.76 -4.41 -2.22
N TYR A 268 -3.21 -5.56 -1.73
CA TYR A 268 -3.69 -5.69 -0.35
C TYR A 268 -2.58 -5.39 0.67
N CYS A 269 -1.37 -5.90 0.48
CA CYS A 269 -0.23 -5.64 1.36
C CYS A 269 0.22 -4.17 1.34
N ALA A 270 0.15 -3.50 0.19
CA ALA A 270 0.57 -2.11 -0.01
C ALA A 270 -0.58 -1.08 0.12
N ARG A 271 -1.77 -1.52 0.54
CA ARG A 271 -3.00 -0.69 0.56
C ARG A 271 -2.85 0.62 1.32
N PRO A 272 -3.62 1.66 0.95
CA PRO A 272 -3.73 2.91 1.69
C PRO A 272 -4.22 2.71 3.12
N ILE A 273 -3.81 3.59 4.01
CA ILE A 273 -4.27 3.65 5.40
C ILE A 273 -5.76 3.98 5.45
N PHE A 274 -6.21 4.85 4.54
CA PHE A 274 -7.53 5.47 4.54
C PHE A 274 -8.20 5.32 3.17
N ALA A 275 -9.49 5.04 3.18
CA ALA A 275 -10.33 4.99 1.99
C ALA A 275 -11.41 6.07 2.06
N SER A 276 -11.31 7.09 1.19
CA SER A 276 -12.26 8.23 1.17
C SER A 276 -13.70 7.81 0.93
N SER A 277 -13.94 6.76 0.15
CA SER A 277 -15.27 6.22 -0.14
C SER A 277 -16.00 5.64 1.08
N ARG A 278 -15.31 5.48 2.21
CA ARG A 278 -15.86 4.95 3.46
C ARG A 278 -16.19 6.03 4.48
N LEU A 279 -15.91 7.30 4.16
CA LEU A 279 -16.18 8.43 5.06
C LEU A 279 -17.45 9.15 4.61
N GLU A 280 -18.44 9.17 5.47
CA GLU A 280 -19.72 9.83 5.28
C GLU A 280 -19.95 10.88 6.37
N SER A 281 -20.86 11.83 6.12
CA SER A 281 -21.32 12.79 7.12
C SER A 281 -22.44 12.17 7.96
N ALA A 282 -22.47 12.48 9.24
CA ALA A 282 -23.51 12.06 10.18
C ALA A 282 -23.79 13.19 11.18
N GLY A 283 -24.45 14.27 10.72
CA GLY A 283 -24.65 15.49 11.49
C GLY A 283 -23.33 16.19 11.79
N ASP A 284 -23.05 16.44 13.08
CA ASP A 284 -21.81 16.99 13.62
C ASP A 284 -20.64 15.99 13.65
N ARG A 285 -20.93 14.73 13.34
CA ARG A 285 -19.96 13.63 13.36
C ARG A 285 -19.66 13.11 11.95
N LEU A 286 -18.63 12.27 11.89
CA LEU A 286 -18.20 11.54 10.71
C LEU A 286 -18.42 10.06 10.94
N LYS A 287 -19.03 9.40 9.96
CA LYS A 287 -19.26 7.96 9.93
C LYS A 287 -18.21 7.31 9.05
N TYR A 288 -17.34 6.48 9.62
CA TYR A 288 -16.37 5.70 8.86
C TYR A 288 -16.75 4.22 8.83
N ILE A 289 -17.00 3.69 7.63
CA ILE A 289 -17.42 2.30 7.41
C ILE A 289 -16.20 1.39 7.47
N LEU A 290 -16.20 0.42 8.39
CA LEU A 290 -15.11 -0.54 8.56
C LEU A 290 -15.16 -1.64 7.49
N SER A 291 -13.99 -2.10 7.05
CA SER A 291 -13.91 -3.25 6.12
C SER A 291 -14.26 -4.59 6.78
N LYS A 292 -14.06 -4.68 8.08
CA LYS A 292 -14.41 -5.81 8.95
C LYS A 292 -14.93 -5.25 10.26
N PRO A 293 -15.87 -5.93 10.94
CA PRO A 293 -16.30 -5.53 12.27
C PRO A 293 -15.09 -5.39 13.20
N ASN A 294 -15.17 -4.44 14.14
CA ASN A 294 -14.19 -4.31 15.23
C ASN A 294 -14.41 -5.39 16.31
N LEU A 295 -13.61 -5.37 17.36
CA LEU A 295 -13.71 -6.34 18.47
C LEU A 295 -15.06 -6.31 19.22
N LYS A 296 -15.83 -5.21 19.07
CA LYS A 296 -17.18 -5.07 19.63
C LYS A 296 -18.29 -5.49 18.64
N GLY A 297 -17.93 -5.99 17.46
CA GLY A 297 -18.87 -6.33 16.40
C GLY A 297 -19.38 -5.12 15.57
N GLU A 298 -18.92 -3.91 15.86
CA GLU A 298 -19.36 -2.70 15.17
C GLU A 298 -18.75 -2.62 13.77
N LYS A 299 -19.58 -2.28 12.78
CA LYS A 299 -19.17 -2.07 11.39
C LYS A 299 -18.91 -0.61 11.03
N VAL A 300 -19.15 0.29 11.96
CA VAL A 300 -19.08 1.75 11.79
C VAL A 300 -18.36 2.38 12.97
N LEU A 301 -17.53 3.38 12.68
CA LEU A 301 -16.98 4.29 13.69
C LEU A 301 -17.66 5.65 13.53
N LEU A 302 -18.21 6.16 14.60
CA LEU A 302 -18.67 7.55 14.71
C LEU A 302 -17.54 8.36 15.35
N LEU A 303 -17.01 9.34 14.62
CA LEU A 303 -15.86 10.14 15.01
C LEU A 303 -16.24 11.62 15.03
N LYS A 304 -15.78 12.38 16.01
CA LYS A 304 -15.71 13.84 15.90
C LYS A 304 -14.62 14.18 14.86
N PRO A 305 -14.67 15.35 14.20
CA PRO A 305 -13.63 15.76 13.25
C PRO A 305 -12.21 15.68 13.83
N PHE A 306 -11.98 16.14 15.02
CA PHE A 306 -10.67 16.08 15.71
C PHE A 306 -10.21 14.65 15.97
N ASP A 307 -11.13 13.73 16.35
CA ASP A 307 -10.79 12.31 16.53
C ASP A 307 -10.27 11.69 15.22
N LEU A 308 -10.83 12.11 14.07
CA LEU A 308 -10.34 11.67 12.77
C LEU A 308 -8.92 12.20 12.51
N LEU A 309 -8.68 13.50 12.75
CA LEU A 309 -7.35 14.09 12.56
C LEU A 309 -6.31 13.43 13.47
N ASP A 310 -6.63 13.20 14.74
CA ASP A 310 -5.76 12.50 15.71
C ASP A 310 -5.41 11.08 15.26
N ARG A 311 -6.39 10.34 14.76
CA ARG A 311 -6.15 8.99 14.24
C ARG A 311 -5.24 9.03 13.00
N LEU A 312 -5.51 9.94 12.06
CA LEU A 312 -4.68 10.11 10.85
C LEU A 312 -3.26 10.54 11.23
N ALA A 313 -3.09 11.51 12.12
CA ALA A 313 -1.79 11.98 12.59
C ALA A 313 -0.91 10.84 13.14
N LYS A 314 -1.48 9.99 14.01
CA LYS A 314 -0.78 8.83 14.59
C LYS A 314 -0.36 7.81 13.53
N LEU A 315 -1.04 7.75 12.39
CA LEU A 315 -0.77 6.80 11.32
C LEU A 315 0.24 7.32 10.29
N ILE A 316 0.57 8.62 10.28
CA ILE A 316 1.59 9.18 9.41
C ILE A 316 2.97 8.59 9.79
N PRO A 317 3.67 7.92 8.87
CA PRO A 317 4.97 7.36 9.18
C PRO A 317 6.02 8.47 9.31
N PRO A 318 6.99 8.33 10.22
CA PRO A 318 8.12 9.24 10.31
C PRO A 318 8.87 9.35 8.97
N PRO A 319 9.59 10.46 8.72
CA PRO A 319 10.46 10.59 7.55
C PRO A 319 11.47 9.45 7.44
N ARG A 320 11.82 9.07 6.21
CA ARG A 320 12.78 8.00 5.90
C ARG A 320 12.40 6.59 6.40
N TYR A 321 11.15 6.39 6.81
CA TYR A 321 10.65 5.08 7.22
C TYR A 321 10.36 4.19 5.99
N HIS A 322 10.96 3.00 5.94
CA HIS A 322 10.72 2.03 4.87
C HIS A 322 9.36 1.35 5.04
N ARG A 323 8.57 1.29 3.99
CA ARG A 323 7.24 0.65 3.99
C ARG A 323 7.29 -0.81 3.57
N HIS A 324 8.34 -1.23 2.86
CA HIS A 324 8.58 -2.62 2.51
C HIS A 324 10.10 -2.91 2.48
N PHE A 325 10.43 -4.17 2.69
CA PHE A 325 11.79 -4.68 2.75
C PHE A 325 11.94 -5.88 1.82
N TYR A 326 13.06 -5.94 1.12
CA TYR A 326 13.42 -7.07 0.28
C TYR A 326 14.35 -8.02 1.04
N HIS A 327 14.15 -9.35 0.84
CA HIS A 327 14.91 -10.36 1.56
C HIS A 327 15.47 -11.44 0.62
N GLY A 328 16.60 -12.04 1.03
CA GLY A 328 17.23 -13.15 0.35
C GLY A 328 17.63 -12.83 -1.08
N VAL A 329 17.21 -13.64 -2.05
CA VAL A 329 17.55 -13.43 -3.47
C VAL A 329 17.00 -12.13 -4.05
N LEU A 330 15.97 -11.54 -3.43
CA LEU A 330 15.37 -10.28 -3.86
C LEU A 330 16.01 -9.05 -3.19
N ALA A 331 16.88 -9.23 -2.19
CA ALA A 331 17.56 -8.13 -1.50
C ALA A 331 18.45 -7.33 -2.48
N PRO A 332 18.58 -5.98 -2.31
CA PRO A 332 19.36 -5.14 -3.22
C PRO A 332 20.78 -5.62 -3.47
N ASN A 333 21.45 -6.10 -2.43
CA ASN A 333 22.85 -6.55 -2.48
C ASN A 333 23.00 -8.08 -2.71
N SER A 334 21.92 -8.77 -3.10
CA SER A 334 22.01 -10.21 -3.40
C SER A 334 22.68 -10.43 -4.76
N PRO A 335 23.73 -11.27 -4.85
CA PRO A 335 24.36 -11.59 -6.14
C PRO A 335 23.38 -12.29 -7.10
N LEU A 336 22.35 -12.98 -6.58
CA LEU A 336 21.33 -13.65 -7.38
C LEU A 336 20.20 -12.71 -7.86
N ARG A 337 20.12 -11.48 -7.33
CA ARG A 337 19.00 -10.58 -7.61
C ARG A 337 18.80 -10.30 -9.10
N ALA A 338 19.88 -10.00 -9.83
CA ALA A 338 19.79 -9.71 -11.26
C ALA A 338 19.26 -10.90 -12.03
N LYS A 339 19.78 -12.11 -11.73
CA LYS A 339 19.38 -13.37 -12.35
C LYS A 339 17.91 -13.70 -12.08
N ILE A 340 17.46 -13.58 -10.83
CA ILE A 340 16.05 -13.85 -10.46
C ILE A 340 15.10 -12.81 -11.06
N LYS A 341 15.47 -11.53 -11.09
CA LYS A 341 14.67 -10.50 -11.76
C LYS A 341 14.58 -10.70 -13.29
N ALA A 342 15.61 -11.21 -13.91
CA ALA A 342 15.57 -11.56 -15.34
C ALA A 342 14.59 -12.71 -15.64
N MET A 343 14.24 -13.49 -14.62
CA MET A 343 13.19 -14.52 -14.70
C MET A 343 11.80 -13.97 -14.35
N ALA A 344 11.64 -12.67 -14.09
CA ALA A 344 10.34 -12.10 -13.76
C ALA A 344 9.31 -12.42 -14.85
N GLY A 345 8.18 -13.01 -14.46
CA GLY A 345 7.17 -13.49 -15.40
C GLY A 345 7.55 -14.74 -16.19
N LYS A 346 8.69 -15.38 -15.91
CA LYS A 346 9.13 -16.65 -16.51
C LYS A 346 9.31 -17.71 -15.44
N GLU A 347 9.26 -18.98 -15.85
CA GLU A 347 9.52 -20.13 -14.98
C GLU A 347 11.02 -20.33 -14.73
N PRO A 348 11.46 -20.57 -13.49
CA PRO A 348 12.83 -20.94 -13.19
C PRO A 348 13.05 -22.44 -13.50
N ARG A 349 14.33 -22.81 -13.70
CA ARG A 349 14.71 -24.23 -13.81
C ARG A 349 14.49 -24.92 -12.46
N LEU A 350 13.73 -26.00 -12.46
CA LEU A 350 13.53 -26.84 -11.26
C LEU A 350 14.80 -27.63 -10.93
N ALA A 351 15.16 -27.67 -9.66
CA ALA A 351 16.34 -28.41 -9.19
C ALA A 351 16.13 -29.93 -9.17
N ARG A 352 14.87 -30.38 -9.18
CA ARG A 352 14.48 -31.80 -9.18
C ARG A 352 13.45 -32.06 -10.27
N PRO A 353 13.84 -32.69 -11.42
CA PRO A 353 12.93 -32.97 -12.53
C PRO A 353 11.77 -33.91 -12.14
N GLU A 354 11.93 -34.73 -11.11
CA GLU A 354 10.91 -35.68 -10.64
C GLU A 354 9.63 -35.00 -10.13
N LEU A 355 9.73 -33.75 -9.72
CA LEU A 355 8.57 -32.92 -9.29
C LEU A 355 7.75 -32.34 -10.45
N GLN A 356 8.29 -32.33 -11.67
CA GLN A 356 7.55 -31.91 -12.87
C GLN A 356 6.38 -32.85 -13.18
N THR A 357 6.49 -34.12 -12.81
CA THR A 357 5.47 -35.16 -13.06
C THR A 357 4.24 -35.05 -12.13
N ILE A 358 4.36 -34.31 -11.03
CA ILE A 358 3.25 -34.13 -10.07
C ILE A 358 2.40 -32.90 -10.46
N ILE A 359 3.01 -31.90 -11.10
CA ILE A 359 2.31 -30.67 -11.52
C ILE A 359 1.61 -30.85 -12.89
N GLY A 360 1.99 -31.83 -13.67
CA GLY A 360 1.56 -32.01 -15.07
C GLY A 360 0.49 -33.10 -15.31
N LYS A 361 -0.22 -33.60 -14.29
CA LYS A 361 -1.17 -34.72 -14.48
C LYS A 361 -2.65 -34.35 -14.49
N ASP A 362 -3.03 -33.09 -14.50
CA ASP A 362 -4.44 -32.66 -14.62
C ASP A 362 -4.80 -31.88 -15.89
N GLU A 363 -4.00 -32.02 -16.98
CA GLU A 363 -4.36 -31.50 -18.31
C GLU A 363 -4.56 -32.61 -19.33
N GLN A 364 -5.65 -33.32 -19.25
CA GLN A 364 -6.31 -33.95 -20.40
C GLN A 364 -7.79 -33.64 -20.34
N THR A 365 -8.19 -32.59 -20.99
CA THR A 365 -9.40 -32.41 -21.82
C THR A 365 -9.74 -30.94 -22.01
N SER A 366 -9.30 -30.37 -23.12
CA SER A 366 -10.14 -29.55 -24.00
C SER A 366 -9.27 -28.91 -25.09
N GLN A 367 -9.36 -29.52 -26.27
CA GLN A 367 -8.90 -28.92 -27.53
C GLN A 367 -9.78 -27.71 -27.84
N ALA A 368 -9.17 -26.52 -27.88
CA ALA A 368 -9.73 -25.38 -28.57
C ALA A 368 -8.59 -24.67 -29.33
N SER A 369 -8.75 -24.65 -30.62
CA SER A 369 -7.90 -24.16 -31.69
C SER A 369 -7.23 -22.81 -31.41
N SER A 370 -5.88 -22.82 -31.48
CA SER A 370 -5.03 -21.63 -31.49
C SER A 370 -4.89 -21.09 -32.92
N VAL A 371 -5.30 -19.84 -33.12
CA VAL A 371 -4.95 -19.05 -34.30
C VAL A 371 -3.64 -18.30 -33.98
N PRO A 372 -2.61 -18.37 -34.81
CA PRO A 372 -1.34 -17.70 -34.56
C PRO A 372 -1.41 -16.21 -34.94
N LEU A 373 -1.15 -15.33 -33.99
CA LEU A 373 -0.91 -13.91 -34.23
C LEU A 373 0.62 -13.66 -34.36
N ASN A 374 1.20 -14.06 -35.50
CA ASN A 374 2.52 -13.63 -35.90
C ASN A 374 2.37 -12.89 -37.22
N SER A 375 2.41 -11.56 -37.16
CA SER A 375 2.94 -10.69 -38.22
C SER A 375 2.72 -9.23 -37.80
N LEU A 376 3.74 -8.59 -37.30
CA LEU A 376 4.05 -7.16 -37.40
C LEU A 376 5.22 -6.82 -36.46
N ALA A 377 6.39 -7.32 -36.87
CA ALA A 377 7.65 -6.81 -36.35
C ALA A 377 8.63 -6.80 -37.55
N ASN A 378 8.75 -5.66 -38.20
CA ASN A 378 9.98 -5.30 -38.86
C ASN A 378 10.01 -3.81 -39.20
N SER A 379 11.17 -3.23 -38.90
CA SER A 379 11.72 -1.97 -39.39
C SER A 379 11.12 -0.65 -38.88
N VAL A 380 11.75 -0.08 -37.84
CA VAL A 380 12.06 1.36 -37.84
C VAL A 380 13.42 1.58 -37.18
N ASN A 381 14.28 2.32 -37.90
CA ASN A 381 15.62 2.74 -37.54
C ASN A 381 15.75 3.44 -36.20
N GLU A 382 16.87 3.19 -35.51
CA GLU A 382 17.30 3.92 -34.31
C GLU A 382 17.75 5.34 -34.68
N GLU A 383 16.89 6.32 -34.42
CA GLU A 383 17.28 7.70 -34.21
C GLU A 383 17.15 8.06 -32.73
N LYS A 384 18.23 8.60 -32.16
CA LYS A 384 18.37 9.03 -30.80
C LYS A 384 17.36 10.15 -30.48
N THR A 385 16.35 9.86 -29.66
CA THR A 385 15.47 10.89 -29.09
C THR A 385 15.49 10.83 -27.56
N PRO A 386 15.47 11.98 -26.88
CA PRO A 386 15.58 12.07 -25.43
C PRO A 386 14.25 11.75 -24.73
N HIS A 387 14.36 11.09 -23.59
CA HIS A 387 13.34 10.81 -22.57
C HIS A 387 12.26 9.74 -22.84
N LYS A 388 12.66 8.48 -22.67
CA LYS A 388 11.77 7.30 -22.50
C LYS A 388 10.96 7.27 -21.18
N ILE A 389 10.59 8.40 -20.60
CA ILE A 389 9.88 8.42 -19.30
C ILE A 389 8.35 8.31 -19.46
N SER A 390 7.78 8.70 -20.62
CA SER A 390 6.33 8.83 -20.79
C SER A 390 5.57 7.51 -20.95
N PHE A 391 6.14 6.52 -21.62
CA PHE A 391 5.41 5.27 -21.96
C PHE A 391 5.16 4.35 -20.75
N GLY A 392 6.10 4.26 -19.82
CA GLY A 392 5.95 3.49 -18.59
C GLY A 392 4.89 4.08 -17.64
N TRP A 393 4.81 5.40 -17.57
CA TRP A 393 3.85 6.13 -16.75
C TRP A 393 2.42 6.00 -17.29
N ALA A 394 2.21 6.13 -18.59
CA ALA A 394 0.90 5.98 -19.23
C ALA A 394 0.32 4.57 -19.05
N LYS A 395 1.13 3.53 -19.28
CA LYS A 395 0.77 2.13 -19.02
C LYS A 395 0.38 1.90 -17.57
N LEU A 396 1.09 2.53 -16.64
CA LEU A 396 0.85 2.39 -15.23
C LEU A 396 -0.46 3.06 -14.82
N ILE A 397 -0.74 4.26 -15.33
CA ILE A 397 -2.00 4.96 -15.04
C ILE A 397 -3.19 4.23 -15.67
N ALA A 398 -3.05 3.72 -16.88
CA ALA A 398 -4.06 2.89 -17.50
C ALA A 398 -4.43 1.68 -16.62
N ARG A 399 -3.42 1.02 -16.05
CA ARG A 399 -3.63 -0.14 -15.16
C ARG A 399 -4.20 0.21 -13.78
N ILE A 400 -4.00 1.46 -13.31
CA ILE A 400 -4.45 1.93 -11.98
C ILE A 400 -5.89 2.44 -12.01
N TYR A 401 -6.22 3.20 -13.05
CA TYR A 401 -7.48 3.94 -13.13
C TYR A 401 -8.39 3.41 -14.23
N GLU A 402 -7.95 2.35 -14.94
CA GLU A 402 -8.60 1.86 -16.17
C GLU A 402 -8.81 2.96 -17.22
N VAL A 403 -8.03 4.05 -17.10
CA VAL A 403 -8.07 5.23 -17.95
C VAL A 403 -6.72 5.39 -18.63
N LEU A 404 -6.73 5.57 -19.94
CA LEU A 404 -5.55 5.92 -20.71
C LEU A 404 -5.34 7.44 -20.65
N PRO A 405 -4.48 7.98 -19.75
CA PRO A 405 -4.40 9.42 -19.49
C PRO A 405 -3.71 10.18 -20.62
N LEU A 406 -3.17 9.46 -21.59
CA LEU A 406 -2.54 10.03 -22.78
C LEU A 406 -3.28 9.60 -24.05
N VAL A 407 -4.55 9.22 -23.93
CA VAL A 407 -5.45 9.04 -25.08
C VAL A 407 -6.46 10.19 -25.07
N CYS A 408 -6.55 10.88 -26.18
CA CYS A 408 -7.43 11.99 -26.33
C CYS A 408 -8.91 11.55 -26.23
N PRO A 409 -9.71 12.15 -25.36
CA PRO A 409 -11.12 11.79 -25.24
C PRO A 409 -11.97 12.16 -26.46
N LYS A 410 -11.45 13.06 -27.32
CA LYS A 410 -12.17 13.53 -28.53
C LYS A 410 -11.88 12.66 -29.76
N CYS A 411 -10.60 12.35 -30.01
CA CYS A 411 -10.20 11.68 -31.25
C CYS A 411 -9.50 10.34 -31.05
N GLN A 412 -9.33 9.89 -29.79
CA GLN A 412 -8.68 8.64 -29.40
C GLN A 412 -7.18 8.53 -29.74
N GLU A 413 -6.57 9.61 -30.24
CA GLU A 413 -5.14 9.67 -30.53
C GLU A 413 -4.28 9.88 -29.29
N GLU A 414 -2.99 9.60 -29.39
CA GLU A 414 -2.05 9.76 -28.28
C GLU A 414 -1.83 11.22 -27.93
N MET A 415 -1.87 11.54 -26.65
CA MET A 415 -1.58 12.87 -26.09
C MET A 415 -0.19 12.93 -25.47
N LYS A 416 0.43 14.11 -25.52
CA LYS A 416 1.76 14.37 -24.93
C LYS A 416 1.69 15.41 -23.83
N ILE A 417 2.47 15.22 -22.76
CA ILE A 417 2.70 16.29 -21.78
C ILE A 417 3.66 17.28 -22.40
N ILE A 418 3.22 18.51 -22.59
CA ILE A 418 3.97 19.58 -23.24
C ILE A 418 4.56 20.59 -22.27
N ALA A 419 4.00 20.73 -21.07
CA ALA A 419 4.49 21.66 -20.08
C ALA A 419 4.15 21.24 -18.63
N PHE A 420 5.00 21.66 -17.69
CA PHE A 420 4.72 21.69 -16.26
C PHE A 420 4.64 23.15 -15.83
N ILE A 421 3.51 23.57 -15.27
CA ILE A 421 3.20 24.98 -14.98
C ILE A 421 3.10 25.14 -13.47
N GLU A 422 4.04 25.92 -12.92
CA GLU A 422 4.19 26.17 -11.48
C GLU A 422 4.11 27.68 -11.16
N ASP A 423 4.25 28.51 -12.18
CA ASP A 423 4.22 29.96 -12.05
C ASP A 423 2.78 30.46 -11.85
N ARG A 424 2.55 31.18 -10.74
CA ARG A 424 1.20 31.60 -10.32
C ARG A 424 0.47 32.49 -11.36
N PRO A 425 1.08 33.52 -11.95
CA PRO A 425 0.42 34.33 -12.98
C PRO A 425 0.00 33.48 -14.19
N THR A 426 0.84 32.57 -14.65
CA THR A 426 0.53 31.68 -15.78
C THR A 426 -0.59 30.70 -15.41
N ILE A 427 -0.57 30.14 -14.19
CA ILE A 427 -1.65 29.28 -13.67
C ILE A 427 -2.98 30.03 -13.72
N GLN A 428 -3.05 31.23 -13.13
CA GLN A 428 -4.27 32.04 -13.09
C GLN A 428 -4.79 32.35 -14.48
N LYS A 429 -3.92 32.76 -15.40
CA LYS A 429 -4.28 33.08 -16.79
C LYS A 429 -4.91 31.89 -17.50
N ILE A 430 -4.32 30.67 -17.35
CA ILE A 430 -4.83 29.47 -17.98
C ILE A 430 -6.14 29.03 -17.35
N LEU A 431 -6.25 29.04 -16.01
CA LEU A 431 -7.45 28.64 -15.30
C LEU A 431 -8.62 29.56 -15.59
N ASN A 432 -8.39 30.88 -15.70
CA ASN A 432 -9.38 31.85 -16.14
C ASN A 432 -9.92 31.56 -17.56
N CYS A 433 -9.04 31.21 -18.49
CA CYS A 433 -9.46 30.85 -19.85
C CYS A 433 -10.31 29.55 -19.89
N LEU A 434 -10.15 28.68 -18.90
CA LEU A 434 -10.87 27.40 -18.80
C LEU A 434 -12.09 27.46 -17.86
N ASN A 435 -12.42 28.64 -17.30
CA ASN A 435 -13.45 28.83 -16.26
C ASN A 435 -13.25 27.90 -15.04
N GLU A 436 -11.99 27.65 -14.67
CA GLU A 436 -11.60 26.88 -13.47
C GLU A 436 -11.21 27.85 -12.34
N PRO A 437 -11.39 27.46 -11.05
CA PRO A 437 -10.98 28.26 -9.91
C PRO A 437 -9.48 28.60 -9.96
N THR A 438 -9.15 29.88 -9.90
CA THR A 438 -7.77 30.38 -9.95
C THR A 438 -7.09 30.44 -8.59
N GLU A 439 -7.88 30.48 -7.52
CA GLU A 439 -7.40 30.47 -6.15
C GLU A 439 -7.67 29.12 -5.50
N PRO A 440 -6.77 28.66 -4.60
CA PRO A 440 -6.99 27.44 -3.85
C PRO A 440 -8.19 27.60 -2.91
N PRO A 441 -8.88 26.49 -2.57
CA PRO A 441 -9.93 26.51 -1.56
C PRO A 441 -9.40 27.09 -0.24
N PRO A 442 -10.10 28.10 0.38
CA PRO A 442 -9.66 28.72 1.61
C PRO A 442 -9.62 27.71 2.76
N ILE A 443 -8.58 27.73 3.57
CA ILE A 443 -8.50 26.97 4.81
C ILE A 443 -9.19 27.81 5.90
N ALA A 444 -10.08 27.19 6.68
CA ALA A 444 -10.75 27.91 7.76
C ALA A 444 -9.74 28.32 8.83
N SER A 445 -9.85 29.54 9.32
CA SER A 445 -9.05 30.04 10.42
C SER A 445 -9.29 29.23 11.70
N ALA A 446 -8.31 29.22 12.60
CA ALA A 446 -8.49 28.62 13.91
C ALA A 446 -9.69 29.26 14.63
N ARG A 447 -10.54 28.41 15.15
CA ARG A 447 -11.61 28.82 16.07
C ARG A 447 -10.99 28.78 17.47
N GLY A 448 -11.07 29.85 18.24
CA GLY A 448 -10.63 29.85 19.64
C GLY A 448 -11.17 28.64 20.39
N PRO A 449 -10.55 28.25 21.52
CA PRO A 449 -11.07 27.17 22.35
C PRO A 449 -12.56 27.46 22.63
N PRO A 450 -13.43 26.41 22.63
CA PRO A 450 -14.82 26.63 22.99
C PRO A 450 -14.82 27.35 24.34
N GLU A 451 -15.58 28.42 24.45
CA GLU A 451 -15.81 29.09 25.73
C GLU A 451 -16.26 28.00 26.69
N MET A 452 -15.42 27.68 27.66
CA MET A 452 -15.85 26.84 28.79
C MET A 452 -16.79 27.73 29.57
N GLU A 453 -18.08 27.50 29.44
CA GLU A 453 -19.03 27.96 30.44
C GLU A 453 -18.61 27.29 31.74
N PHE A 454 -17.86 28.01 32.57
CA PHE A 454 -17.68 27.65 33.95
C PHE A 454 -19.02 27.95 34.65
N ASP A 455 -19.82 26.92 34.80
CA ASP A 455 -20.98 26.98 35.68
C ASP A 455 -20.44 27.10 37.11
N TYR A 456 -20.23 28.33 37.55
CA TYR A 456 -19.94 28.61 38.96
C TYR A 456 -21.24 28.45 39.72
N ASP A 457 -21.51 27.21 40.14
CA ASP A 457 -22.53 26.95 41.15
C ASP A 457 -22.05 27.56 42.47
N GLN A 458 -22.52 28.81 42.77
CA GLN A 458 -22.23 29.55 43.99
C GLN A 458 -23.13 29.15 45.15
N SER A 459 -23.72 27.97 45.16
CA SER A 459 -24.49 27.47 46.27
C SER A 459 -23.60 26.70 47.26
N CYS A 460 -22.64 27.38 47.91
CA CYS A 460 -22.16 26.96 49.23
C CYS A 460 -22.98 27.68 50.26
N GLU A 461 -24.14 27.14 50.60
CA GLU A 461 -24.81 27.50 51.88
C GLU A 461 -23.92 26.99 53.03
N TYR A 462 -23.39 27.93 53.80
CA TYR A 462 -22.83 27.65 55.10
C TYR A 462 -24.00 27.46 56.02
N ASP A 463 -24.28 26.25 56.46
CA ASP A 463 -25.07 25.95 57.63
C ASP A 463 -24.19 26.09 58.88
N ASP A 464 -24.63 26.96 59.85
CA ASP A 464 -24.06 27.17 61.16
C ASP A 464 -24.22 25.92 62.06
#